data_f27af70bd8aa2a3bb25c0df1c6da60b1
#
_entry.id   f27af70bd8aa2a3bb25c0df1c6da60b1
#
_cell.length_a   1.000
_cell.length_b   1.000
_cell.length_c   1.000
_cell.angle_alpha   90.00
_cell.angle_beta   90.00
_cell.angle_gamma   90.00
#
_symmetry.space_group_name_H-M   'P 1'
#
loop_
_entity.id
_entity.type
_entity.pdbx_description
1 polymer ?
#
loop_
_entity_poly.entity_id
_entity_poly.type
_entity_poly.pdbx_seq_one_letter_code
_entity_poly.pdbx_strand_id
1 'polypeptide(L)'
;TLDEQTEGPIWVALYAQVFPPAPNQPSTLIYAKPERITPGGTAILNWQIPETEGLPLMRVGVECRAERGTSGSLYLDYLDWTGAPSCLLSGTGLVGHARPLGWTDGVDRAHIAKTDGGVQFTLIQDEGRGLLINGTRDWTDYRLAARIAPHMADEAGIAVRVNGMRRFYGLLLCHGGKLRLLRCDHRDQILAESEFHWEPNQFYELSLTARSSQLTAVVNEKEMFSVADGTLPGGGIALIQKEGRTFFRDILIEPAI
;
A
#
# COMPACT_ATOMS: atom_id res chain seq x y z
N THR A 1 -20.45 -8.20 -22.64
CA THR A 1 -21.57 -8.37 -23.61
C THR A 1 -22.26 -9.69 -23.40
N LEU A 2 -23.58 -9.72 -23.32
CA LEU A 2 -24.38 -10.94 -23.26
C LEU A 2 -24.77 -11.35 -24.68
N ASP A 3 -24.56 -12.62 -25.02
CA ASP A 3 -24.89 -13.16 -26.32
C ASP A 3 -26.40 -13.00 -26.64
N GLU A 4 -26.75 -12.70 -27.88
CA GLU A 4 -28.14 -12.49 -28.34
C GLU A 4 -28.99 -13.77 -28.22
N GLN A 5 -28.36 -14.96 -28.30
CA GLN A 5 -29.01 -16.24 -28.20
C GLN A 5 -29.22 -16.71 -26.74
N THR A 6 -28.80 -15.92 -25.76
CA THR A 6 -28.98 -16.26 -24.35
C THR A 6 -30.48 -16.24 -23.97
N GLU A 7 -30.92 -17.27 -23.24
CA GLU A 7 -32.33 -17.52 -22.90
C GLU A 7 -32.85 -16.59 -21.78
N GLY A 8 -32.52 -15.30 -21.80
CA GLY A 8 -33.05 -14.35 -20.86
C GLY A 8 -32.00 -13.46 -20.20
N PRO A 9 -32.44 -12.50 -19.40
CA PRO A 9 -31.53 -11.56 -18.75
C PRO A 9 -30.73 -12.21 -17.62
N ILE A 10 -29.56 -11.66 -17.37
CA ILE A 10 -28.72 -12.00 -16.23
C ILE A 10 -28.40 -10.77 -15.40
N TRP A 11 -28.07 -10.99 -14.13
CA TRP A 11 -27.50 -10.00 -13.25
C TRP A 11 -25.98 -10.20 -13.20
N VAL A 12 -25.22 -9.11 -13.32
CA VAL A 12 -23.76 -9.13 -13.32
C VAL A 12 -23.28 -8.17 -12.26
N ALA A 13 -22.36 -8.59 -11.41
CA ALA A 13 -21.74 -7.77 -10.39
C ALA A 13 -20.23 -7.96 -10.37
N LEU A 14 -19.48 -6.88 -10.15
CA LEU A 14 -18.08 -6.98 -9.73
C LEU A 14 -18.02 -7.47 -8.28
N TYR A 15 -17.02 -8.26 -7.96
CA TYR A 15 -16.74 -8.66 -6.58
C TYR A 15 -15.25 -8.58 -6.26
N ALA A 16 -14.95 -8.39 -4.99
CA ALA A 16 -13.63 -8.58 -4.42
C ALA A 16 -13.72 -9.57 -3.25
N GLN A 17 -12.71 -10.40 -3.11
CA GLN A 17 -12.53 -11.28 -1.97
C GLN A 17 -11.39 -10.75 -1.12
N VAL A 18 -11.70 -10.42 0.13
CA VAL A 18 -10.77 -9.88 1.11
C VAL A 18 -10.19 -10.99 1.96
N PHE A 19 -8.93 -10.91 2.34
CA PHE A 19 -8.30 -11.84 3.26
C PHE A 19 -9.09 -11.94 4.58
N PRO A 20 -9.08 -13.12 5.23
CA PRO A 20 -9.74 -13.26 6.53
C PRO A 20 -9.08 -12.37 7.58
N PRO A 21 -9.84 -11.77 8.50
CA PRO A 21 -9.29 -10.93 9.57
C PRO A 21 -8.52 -11.73 10.64
N ALA A 22 -8.64 -13.07 10.62
CA ALA A 22 -7.83 -13.98 11.45
C ALA A 22 -7.59 -15.30 10.70
N PRO A 23 -6.50 -16.05 11.02
CA PRO A 23 -6.09 -17.24 10.27
C PRO A 23 -7.16 -18.34 10.13
N ASN A 24 -8.10 -18.43 11.08
CA ASN A 24 -9.15 -19.47 11.10
C ASN A 24 -10.54 -18.94 10.74
N GLN A 25 -10.63 -17.70 10.24
CA GLN A 25 -11.89 -17.12 9.78
C GLN A 25 -12.03 -17.24 8.26
N PRO A 26 -13.26 -17.25 7.74
CA PRO A 26 -13.47 -17.25 6.30
C PRO A 26 -13.08 -15.87 5.72
N SER A 27 -12.61 -15.89 4.46
CA SER A 27 -12.47 -14.66 3.67
C SER A 27 -13.85 -14.05 3.40
N THR A 28 -13.89 -12.74 3.25
CA THR A 28 -15.13 -12.00 2.99
C THR A 28 -15.24 -11.66 1.50
N LEU A 29 -16.41 -11.93 0.92
CA LEU A 29 -16.77 -11.44 -0.41
C LEU A 29 -17.56 -10.14 -0.27
N ILE A 30 -17.10 -9.10 -0.98
CA ILE A 30 -17.78 -7.82 -1.11
C ILE A 30 -18.17 -7.61 -2.57
N TYR A 31 -19.32 -7.02 -2.80
CA TYR A 31 -19.92 -6.91 -4.13
C TYR A 31 -20.27 -5.46 -4.46
N ALA A 32 -20.06 -5.12 -5.72
CA ALA A 32 -20.69 -3.96 -6.33
C ALA A 32 -22.20 -4.17 -6.46
N LYS A 33 -22.95 -3.08 -6.66
CA LYS A 33 -24.37 -3.16 -7.02
C LYS A 33 -24.52 -3.96 -8.33
N PRO A 34 -25.35 -5.02 -8.37
CA PRO A 34 -25.53 -5.79 -9.58
C PRO A 34 -26.28 -4.98 -10.66
N GLU A 35 -25.88 -5.17 -11.91
CA GLU A 35 -26.57 -4.64 -13.08
C GLU A 35 -27.24 -5.75 -13.87
N ARG A 36 -28.41 -5.44 -14.44
CA ARG A 36 -29.18 -6.37 -15.27
C ARG A 36 -28.82 -6.18 -16.73
N ILE A 37 -28.40 -7.26 -17.39
CA ILE A 37 -28.08 -7.26 -18.82
C ILE A 37 -29.08 -8.15 -19.53
N THR A 38 -29.69 -7.63 -20.62
CA THR A 38 -30.57 -8.38 -21.52
C THR A 38 -29.76 -9.03 -22.65
N PRO A 39 -30.27 -10.11 -23.28
CA PRO A 39 -29.63 -10.70 -24.46
C PRO A 39 -29.28 -9.65 -25.52
N GLY A 40 -28.08 -9.72 -26.09
CA GLY A 40 -27.51 -8.71 -27.01
C GLY A 40 -26.98 -7.43 -26.33
N GLY A 41 -27.22 -7.26 -25.03
CA GLY A 41 -26.81 -6.07 -24.29
C GLY A 41 -25.35 -6.08 -23.84
N THR A 42 -24.79 -4.90 -23.65
CA THR A 42 -23.45 -4.67 -23.09
C THR A 42 -23.56 -3.79 -21.85
N ALA A 43 -22.76 -4.05 -20.84
CA ALA A 43 -22.61 -3.20 -19.65
C ALA A 43 -21.14 -2.87 -19.39
N ILE A 44 -20.88 -1.67 -18.88
CA ILE A 44 -19.60 -1.24 -18.35
C ILE A 44 -19.78 -1.02 -16.85
N LEU A 45 -19.21 -1.91 -16.06
CA LEU A 45 -19.33 -1.87 -14.61
C LEU A 45 -18.14 -1.09 -14.02
N ASN A 46 -18.41 -0.08 -13.22
CA ASN A 46 -17.40 0.64 -12.46
C ASN A 46 -17.73 0.54 -10.98
N TRP A 47 -16.72 0.28 -10.17
CA TRP A 47 -16.90 0.10 -8.75
C TRP A 47 -15.66 0.57 -7.98
N GLN A 48 -15.88 1.36 -6.94
CA GLN A 48 -14.85 1.70 -5.97
C GLN A 48 -14.91 0.68 -4.83
N ILE A 49 -13.84 -0.08 -4.66
CA ILE A 49 -13.73 -1.06 -3.57
C ILE A 49 -13.67 -0.29 -2.25
N PRO A 50 -14.50 -0.64 -1.26
CA PRO A 50 -14.50 0.02 0.05
C PRO A 50 -13.23 -0.28 0.84
N GLU A 51 -12.96 0.49 1.90
CA GLU A 51 -11.85 0.26 2.82
C GLU A 51 -11.92 -1.14 3.45
N THR A 52 -10.78 -1.82 3.49
CA THR A 52 -10.66 -3.22 3.93
C THR A 52 -9.94 -3.38 5.28
N GLU A 53 -9.80 -2.30 6.06
CA GLU A 53 -9.09 -2.31 7.35
C GLU A 53 -7.61 -2.78 7.22
N GLY A 54 -6.99 -2.45 6.09
CA GLY A 54 -5.62 -2.85 5.78
C GLY A 54 -5.48 -4.30 5.28
N LEU A 55 -6.57 -5.07 5.20
CA LEU A 55 -6.54 -6.43 4.66
C LEU A 55 -6.38 -6.41 3.14
N PRO A 56 -5.47 -7.21 2.58
CA PRO A 56 -5.27 -7.26 1.14
C PRO A 56 -6.41 -7.99 0.44
N LEU A 57 -6.58 -7.70 -0.85
CA LEU A 57 -7.49 -8.43 -1.72
C LEU A 57 -6.84 -9.74 -2.18
N MET A 58 -7.59 -10.84 -2.08
CA MET A 58 -7.17 -12.15 -2.59
C MET A 58 -7.45 -12.28 -4.08
N ARG A 59 -8.62 -11.77 -4.51
CA ARG A 59 -9.06 -11.79 -5.91
C ARG A 59 -10.11 -10.74 -6.18
N VAL A 60 -10.25 -10.38 -7.43
CA VAL A 60 -11.36 -9.63 -8.01
C VAL A 60 -11.96 -10.41 -9.16
N GLY A 61 -13.23 -10.17 -9.47
CA GLY A 61 -13.89 -10.88 -10.56
C GLY A 61 -15.29 -10.38 -10.84
N VAL A 62 -15.97 -11.15 -11.70
CA VAL A 62 -17.34 -10.91 -12.12
C VAL A 62 -18.20 -12.09 -11.67
N GLU A 63 -19.31 -11.80 -10.98
CA GLU A 63 -20.32 -12.79 -10.66
C GLU A 63 -21.53 -12.59 -11.57
N CYS A 64 -22.04 -13.71 -12.10
CA CYS A 64 -23.22 -13.73 -12.96
C CYS A 64 -24.31 -14.57 -12.30
N ARG A 65 -25.52 -14.02 -12.24
CA ARG A 65 -26.72 -14.71 -11.70
C ARG A 65 -27.88 -14.62 -12.67
N ALA A 66 -28.51 -15.73 -12.96
CA ALA A 66 -29.76 -15.78 -13.70
C ALA A 66 -30.95 -15.96 -12.73
N GLU A 67 -32.12 -15.39 -13.06
CA GLU A 67 -33.34 -15.55 -12.27
C GLU A 67 -33.91 -16.99 -12.36
N ARG A 68 -33.63 -17.65 -13.48
CA ARG A 68 -34.00 -19.06 -13.76
C ARG A 68 -32.84 -19.76 -14.45
N GLY A 69 -32.91 -21.06 -14.58
CA GLY A 69 -31.94 -21.81 -15.39
C GLY A 69 -31.86 -21.17 -16.78
N THR A 70 -30.70 -20.66 -17.13
CA THR A 70 -30.44 -19.89 -18.36
C THR A 70 -29.27 -20.55 -19.08
N SER A 71 -29.40 -20.74 -20.38
CA SER A 71 -28.33 -21.20 -21.27
C SER A 71 -27.86 -20.01 -22.14
N GLY A 72 -26.56 -19.90 -22.37
CA GLY A 72 -26.00 -18.83 -23.20
C GLY A 72 -24.55 -18.53 -22.86
N SER A 73 -24.03 -17.46 -23.45
CA SER A 73 -22.63 -17.01 -23.28
C SER A 73 -22.56 -15.55 -22.84
N LEU A 74 -21.66 -15.31 -21.89
CA LEU A 74 -21.28 -13.94 -21.50
C LEU A 74 -19.81 -13.73 -21.89
N TYR A 75 -19.56 -12.65 -22.61
CA TYR A 75 -18.23 -12.25 -23.04
C TYR A 75 -17.73 -11.13 -22.14
N LEU A 76 -16.55 -11.33 -21.56
CA LEU A 76 -15.79 -10.32 -20.80
C LEU A 76 -14.70 -9.77 -21.70
N ASP A 77 -14.80 -8.50 -22.08
CA ASP A 77 -13.81 -7.87 -22.97
C ASP A 77 -12.55 -7.52 -22.20
N TYR A 78 -12.72 -6.93 -20.99
CA TYR A 78 -11.60 -6.63 -20.09
C TYR A 78 -12.08 -6.57 -18.63
N LEU A 79 -11.14 -6.76 -17.73
CA LEU A 79 -11.25 -6.47 -16.30
C LEU A 79 -9.98 -5.73 -15.92
N ASP A 80 -10.10 -4.48 -15.49
CA ASP A 80 -8.99 -3.60 -15.21
C ASP A 80 -9.24 -2.79 -13.94
N TRP A 81 -8.21 -2.14 -13.42
CA TRP A 81 -8.28 -1.24 -12.28
C TRP A 81 -7.52 0.03 -12.60
N THR A 82 -8.02 1.16 -12.13
CA THR A 82 -7.46 2.49 -12.32
C THR A 82 -7.51 3.28 -11.03
N GLY A 83 -6.80 4.40 -10.99
CA GLY A 83 -6.78 5.33 -9.87
C GLY A 83 -5.47 5.27 -9.10
N ALA A 84 -5.24 6.31 -8.31
CA ALA A 84 -4.11 6.37 -7.39
C ALA A 84 -4.43 5.56 -6.10
N PRO A 85 -3.42 5.00 -5.45
CA PRO A 85 -3.63 4.25 -4.20
C PRO A 85 -4.18 5.18 -3.11
N SER A 86 -5.19 4.67 -2.38
CA SER A 86 -5.80 5.36 -1.24
C SER A 86 -6.24 4.31 -0.22
N CYS A 87 -5.44 4.11 0.82
CA CYS A 87 -5.76 3.14 1.87
C CYS A 87 -4.95 3.34 3.16
N LEU A 88 -5.54 2.94 4.27
CA LEU A 88 -4.86 2.80 5.56
C LEU A 88 -4.19 1.41 5.63
N LEU A 89 -2.86 1.37 5.53
CA LEU A 89 -2.09 0.12 5.56
C LEU A 89 -1.81 -0.43 6.96
N SER A 90 -2.10 0.33 8.00
CA SER A 90 -2.02 -0.07 9.41
C SER A 90 -3.40 -0.36 10.02
N GLY A 91 -4.30 -0.92 9.24
CA GLY A 91 -5.65 -1.26 9.68
C GLY A 91 -5.70 -2.40 10.72
N THR A 92 -6.78 -2.44 11.49
CA THR A 92 -6.98 -3.43 12.58
C THR A 92 -7.08 -4.86 12.09
N GLY A 93 -7.46 -5.07 10.84
CA GLY A 93 -7.53 -6.38 10.21
C GLY A 93 -6.19 -7.14 10.14
N LEU A 94 -5.07 -6.44 10.26
CA LEU A 94 -3.73 -7.06 10.23
C LEU A 94 -3.32 -7.67 11.58
N VAL A 95 -4.00 -7.35 12.67
CA VAL A 95 -3.63 -7.82 14.02
C VAL A 95 -3.96 -9.31 14.19
N GLY A 96 -3.02 -10.06 14.74
CA GLY A 96 -3.19 -11.50 15.00
C GLY A 96 -2.64 -12.42 13.89
N HIS A 97 -2.20 -11.87 12.78
CA HIS A 97 -1.48 -12.63 11.75
C HIS A 97 0.00 -12.77 12.13
N ALA A 98 0.56 -13.96 11.88
CA ALA A 98 1.96 -14.27 12.17
C ALA A 98 2.94 -13.44 11.31
N ARG A 99 2.47 -12.94 10.17
CA ARG A 99 3.23 -12.07 9.24
C ARG A 99 2.32 -10.96 8.74
N PRO A 100 2.87 -9.79 8.38
CA PRO A 100 2.12 -8.71 7.75
C PRO A 100 1.51 -9.18 6.42
N LEU A 101 0.19 -9.35 6.37
CA LEU A 101 -0.49 -9.75 5.13
C LEU A 101 -0.37 -8.66 4.06
N GLY A 102 -0.05 -9.07 2.83
CA GLY A 102 0.12 -8.14 1.70
C GLY A 102 1.47 -7.41 1.69
N TRP A 103 2.33 -7.65 2.67
CA TRP A 103 3.67 -7.09 2.71
C TRP A 103 4.72 -8.13 2.31
N THR A 104 5.72 -7.68 1.57
CA THR A 104 6.93 -8.46 1.29
C THR A 104 7.94 -8.19 2.37
N ASP A 105 8.30 -9.25 3.08
CA ASP A 105 9.18 -9.20 4.26
C ASP A 105 10.65 -9.28 3.82
N GLY A 106 11.33 -8.17 3.88
CA GLY A 106 12.76 -8.03 3.63
C GLY A 106 13.49 -7.43 4.84
N VAL A 107 12.98 -7.69 6.05
CA VAL A 107 13.61 -7.38 7.35
C VAL A 107 13.79 -8.66 8.15
N ASP A 108 14.67 -8.66 9.16
CA ASP A 108 14.90 -9.86 9.99
C ASP A 108 13.65 -10.23 10.80
N ARG A 109 12.91 -9.23 11.30
CA ARG A 109 11.63 -9.44 11.98
C ARG A 109 10.67 -8.28 11.76
N ALA A 110 9.44 -8.61 11.44
CA ALA A 110 8.30 -7.70 11.45
C ALA A 110 7.19 -8.25 12.34
N HIS A 111 6.68 -7.43 13.24
CA HIS A 111 5.59 -7.79 14.15
C HIS A 111 4.52 -6.71 14.15
N ILE A 112 3.25 -7.13 14.15
CA ILE A 112 2.10 -6.22 14.21
C ILE A 112 1.32 -6.50 15.49
N ALA A 113 1.06 -5.46 16.27
CA ALA A 113 0.29 -5.55 17.49
C ALA A 113 -0.69 -4.38 17.63
N LYS A 114 -1.81 -4.62 18.32
CA LYS A 114 -2.69 -3.56 18.80
C LYS A 114 -2.11 -3.00 20.11
N THR A 115 -2.00 -1.69 20.19
CA THR A 115 -1.55 -0.94 21.37
C THR A 115 -2.58 0.12 21.72
N ASP A 116 -2.42 0.83 22.85
CA ASP A 116 -3.29 1.95 23.22
C ASP A 116 -3.27 3.09 22.18
N GLY A 117 -2.18 3.21 21.41
CA GLY A 117 -2.05 4.19 20.32
C GLY A 117 -2.41 3.65 18.93
N GLY A 118 -3.17 2.57 18.81
CA GLY A 118 -3.57 1.96 17.55
C GLY A 118 -2.73 0.76 17.12
N VAL A 119 -2.79 0.42 15.83
CA VAL A 119 -2.01 -0.69 15.26
C VAL A 119 -0.56 -0.25 15.07
N GLN A 120 0.35 -1.02 15.62
CA GLN A 120 1.79 -0.75 15.57
C GLN A 120 2.54 -1.86 14.87
N PHE A 121 3.34 -1.47 13.89
CA PHE A 121 4.37 -2.31 13.29
C PHE A 121 5.67 -2.10 14.06
N THR A 122 6.35 -3.20 14.37
CA THR A 122 7.70 -3.20 14.94
C THR A 122 8.62 -3.88 13.96
N LEU A 123 9.59 -3.15 13.43
CA LEU A 123 10.63 -3.69 12.57
C LEU A 123 11.93 -3.82 13.34
N ILE A 124 12.64 -4.93 13.12
CA ILE A 124 13.96 -5.20 13.66
C ILE A 124 14.85 -5.64 12.51
N GLN A 125 16.06 -5.09 12.48
CA GLN A 125 17.11 -5.43 11.52
C GLN A 125 18.44 -5.48 12.26
N ASP A 126 19.09 -6.63 12.24
CA ASP A 126 20.32 -6.84 13.01
C ASP A 126 21.54 -6.33 12.22
N GLU A 127 21.59 -6.53 10.90
CA GLU A 127 22.69 -6.09 10.04
C GLU A 127 22.17 -5.51 8.71
N GLY A 128 22.76 -4.39 8.29
CA GLY A 128 22.43 -3.73 7.03
C GLY A 128 21.03 -3.11 7.01
N ARG A 129 20.50 -2.88 5.81
CA ARG A 129 19.19 -2.25 5.60
C ARG A 129 18.15 -3.27 5.18
N GLY A 130 17.07 -3.38 5.94
CA GLY A 130 15.89 -4.14 5.62
C GLY A 130 14.72 -3.25 5.20
N LEU A 131 13.84 -3.77 4.36
CA LEU A 131 12.62 -3.12 3.87
C LEU A 131 11.42 -4.05 4.06
N LEU A 132 10.35 -3.52 4.64
CA LEU A 132 9.04 -4.14 4.61
C LEU A 132 8.22 -3.43 3.51
N ILE A 133 7.93 -4.15 2.41
CA ILE A 133 7.45 -3.57 1.15
C ILE A 133 5.97 -3.88 0.94
N ASN A 134 5.19 -2.90 0.45
CA ASN A 134 3.80 -3.07 0.03
C ASN A 134 3.56 -2.31 -1.28
N GLY A 135 2.48 -2.68 -1.99
CA GLY A 135 2.06 -2.00 -3.22
C GLY A 135 2.60 -2.62 -4.49
N THR A 136 2.31 -1.96 -5.60
CA THR A 136 2.60 -2.46 -6.95
C THR A 136 3.43 -1.47 -7.76
N ARG A 137 3.94 -1.92 -8.91
CA ARG A 137 4.74 -1.10 -9.82
C ARG A 137 3.96 0.01 -10.50
N ASP A 138 2.63 -0.11 -10.52
CA ASP A 138 1.74 0.81 -11.24
C ASP A 138 1.43 2.09 -10.47
N TRP A 139 1.80 2.15 -9.19
CA TRP A 139 1.63 3.35 -8.38
C TRP A 139 2.63 4.43 -8.80
N THR A 140 2.13 5.61 -9.17
CA THR A 140 2.98 6.69 -9.67
C THR A 140 2.94 7.93 -8.79
N ASP A 141 1.77 8.56 -8.66
CA ASP A 141 1.60 9.85 -8.00
C ASP A 141 0.79 9.68 -6.71
N TYR A 142 1.49 9.62 -5.59
CA TYR A 142 0.90 9.40 -4.28
C TYR A 142 1.76 9.96 -3.15
N ARG A 143 1.14 10.12 -1.99
CA ARG A 143 1.76 10.47 -0.72
C ARG A 143 1.72 9.26 0.21
N LEU A 144 2.85 8.91 0.78
CA LEU A 144 2.95 8.00 1.92
C LEU A 144 3.17 8.82 3.18
N ALA A 145 2.36 8.57 4.21
CA ALA A 145 2.56 9.12 5.56
C ALA A 145 2.66 7.99 6.57
N ALA A 146 3.50 8.17 7.60
CA ALA A 146 3.58 7.26 8.74
C ALA A 146 4.12 7.98 9.97
N ARG A 147 3.68 7.56 11.15
CA ARG A 147 4.31 7.95 12.43
C ARG A 147 5.38 6.93 12.79
N ILE A 148 6.60 7.42 13.03
CA ILE A 148 7.79 6.59 13.21
C ILE A 148 8.45 6.94 14.55
N ALA A 149 8.78 5.91 15.34
CA ALA A 149 9.56 6.08 16.56
C ALA A 149 10.78 5.15 16.51
N PRO A 150 11.95 5.66 16.10
CA PRO A 150 13.18 4.90 16.11
C PRO A 150 13.61 4.55 17.55
N HIS A 151 14.21 3.36 17.71
CA HIS A 151 14.81 2.93 18.96
C HIS A 151 16.10 2.17 18.65
N MET A 152 17.25 2.72 18.97
CA MET A 152 18.57 2.18 18.62
C MET A 152 18.69 1.84 17.12
N ALA A 153 18.23 2.74 16.25
CA ALA A 153 18.29 2.57 14.81
C ALA A 153 19.45 3.40 14.23
N ASP A 154 20.19 2.82 13.29
CA ASP A 154 21.17 3.56 12.49
C ASP A 154 20.45 4.44 11.44
N GLU A 155 19.46 3.86 10.75
CA GLU A 155 18.53 4.60 9.89
C GLU A 155 17.13 4.00 10.03
N ALA A 156 16.11 4.86 10.07
CA ALA A 156 14.72 4.46 10.05
C ALA A 156 13.90 5.41 9.18
N GLY A 157 12.91 4.91 8.43
CA GLY A 157 12.14 5.81 7.59
C GLY A 157 11.12 5.13 6.71
N ILE A 158 10.69 5.88 5.69
CA ILE A 158 9.72 5.46 4.70
C ILE A 158 10.29 5.59 3.29
N ALA A 159 9.75 4.80 2.37
CA ALA A 159 10.13 4.89 0.96
C ALA A 159 8.91 4.87 0.04
N VAL A 160 9.05 5.56 -1.09
CA VAL A 160 8.09 5.59 -2.20
C VAL A 160 8.75 5.10 -3.48
N ARG A 161 7.92 4.74 -4.47
CA ARG A 161 8.32 4.20 -5.78
C ARG A 161 9.30 3.02 -5.65
N VAL A 162 8.96 2.11 -4.74
CA VAL A 162 9.77 0.94 -4.41
C VAL A 162 9.61 -0.13 -5.49
N ASN A 163 10.72 -0.51 -6.11
CA ASN A 163 10.83 -1.62 -7.07
C ASN A 163 11.82 -2.68 -6.56
N GLY A 164 11.61 -3.13 -5.32
CA GLY A 164 12.45 -4.07 -4.60
C GLY A 164 13.47 -3.40 -3.68
N MET A 165 14.34 -4.19 -3.08
CA MET A 165 15.25 -3.80 -1.99
C MET A 165 16.28 -2.73 -2.36
N ARG A 166 16.52 -2.49 -3.65
CA ARG A 166 17.62 -1.65 -4.15
C ARG A 166 17.19 -0.57 -5.13
N ARG A 167 15.88 -0.29 -5.23
CA ARG A 167 15.34 0.76 -6.12
C ARG A 167 14.15 1.44 -5.47
N PHE A 168 14.37 2.62 -4.89
CA PHE A 168 13.36 3.42 -4.18
C PHE A 168 13.85 4.85 -3.92
N TYR A 169 12.92 5.74 -3.53
CA TYR A 169 13.23 7.00 -2.84
C TYR A 169 12.93 6.85 -1.35
N GLY A 170 13.90 7.16 -0.49
CA GLY A 170 13.78 7.02 0.95
C GLY A 170 13.88 8.35 1.69
N LEU A 171 13.00 8.59 2.66
CA LEU A 171 13.11 9.64 3.67
C LEU A 171 13.49 8.99 4.99
N LEU A 172 14.70 9.29 5.48
CA LEU A 172 15.34 8.57 6.58
C LEU A 172 15.73 9.50 7.72
N LEU A 173 15.33 9.14 8.94
CA LEU A 173 15.93 9.60 10.18
C LEU A 173 17.21 8.79 10.39
N CYS A 174 18.35 9.47 10.42
CA CYS A 174 19.67 8.82 10.54
C CYS A 174 20.27 9.07 11.92
N HIS A 175 21.03 8.09 12.41
CA HIS A 175 21.87 8.28 13.59
C HIS A 175 22.81 9.48 13.38
N GLY A 176 23.14 10.18 14.48
CA GLY A 176 23.97 11.39 14.38
C GLY A 176 23.19 12.67 14.03
N GLY A 177 21.86 12.65 14.12
CA GLY A 177 21.03 13.87 14.01
C GLY A 177 20.86 14.37 12.59
N LYS A 178 20.66 13.47 11.64
CA LYS A 178 20.45 13.82 10.22
C LYS A 178 19.10 13.34 9.72
N LEU A 179 18.49 14.11 8.83
CA LEU A 179 17.40 13.71 7.97
C LEU A 179 17.90 13.67 6.52
N ARG A 180 17.62 12.56 5.83
CA ARG A 180 18.05 12.38 4.44
C ARG A 180 16.88 12.04 3.54
N LEU A 181 16.84 12.69 2.38
CA LEU A 181 16.11 12.22 1.22
C LEU A 181 17.13 11.63 0.24
N LEU A 182 16.98 10.35 -0.07
CA LEU A 182 17.89 9.66 -0.97
C LEU A 182 17.14 8.91 -2.08
N ARG A 183 17.82 8.71 -3.19
CA ARG A 183 17.48 7.70 -4.19
C ARG A 183 18.43 6.51 -4.02
N CYS A 184 17.87 5.33 -3.86
CA CYS A 184 18.59 4.09 -4.05
C CYS A 184 18.27 3.55 -5.44
N ASP A 185 19.25 3.46 -6.31
CA ASP A 185 19.21 2.75 -7.58
C ASP A 185 20.50 1.91 -7.68
N HIS A 186 20.45 0.73 -7.03
CA HIS A 186 21.59 -0.14 -6.73
C HIS A 186 22.65 0.47 -5.79
N ARG A 187 22.77 1.79 -5.73
CA ARG A 187 23.61 2.57 -4.82
C ARG A 187 22.83 3.76 -4.31
N ASP A 188 23.12 4.17 -3.09
CA ASP A 188 22.51 5.35 -2.49
C ASP A 188 23.11 6.61 -3.10
N GLN A 189 22.23 7.54 -3.47
CA GLN A 189 22.54 8.91 -3.81
C GLN A 189 21.71 9.83 -2.91
N ILE A 190 22.37 10.63 -2.09
CA ILE A 190 21.72 11.65 -1.27
C ILE A 190 21.22 12.75 -2.21
N LEU A 191 19.92 13.02 -2.21
CA LEU A 191 19.28 14.09 -2.96
C LEU A 191 19.18 15.36 -2.14
N ALA A 192 18.92 15.22 -0.82
CA ALA A 192 18.93 16.31 0.15
C ALA A 192 19.25 15.79 1.54
N GLU A 193 19.87 16.63 2.37
CA GLU A 193 20.20 16.33 3.77
C GLU A 193 20.04 17.59 4.62
N SER A 194 19.60 17.44 5.86
CA SER A 194 19.55 18.50 6.86
C SER A 194 19.84 17.95 8.26
N GLU A 195 20.21 18.85 9.18
CA GLU A 195 20.24 18.53 10.61
C GLU A 195 18.82 18.26 11.11
N PHE A 196 18.64 17.17 11.81
CA PHE A 196 17.40 16.78 12.45
C PHE A 196 17.66 15.83 13.62
N HIS A 197 17.65 16.37 14.81
CA HIS A 197 17.84 15.60 16.03
C HIS A 197 16.53 14.89 16.41
N TRP A 198 16.58 13.59 16.58
CA TRP A 198 15.46 12.77 17.01
C TRP A 198 15.82 12.04 18.31
N GLU A 199 14.81 11.80 19.14
CA GLU A 199 14.96 11.11 20.42
C GLU A 199 14.41 9.67 20.31
N PRO A 200 15.06 8.67 20.95
CA PRO A 200 14.57 7.29 20.96
C PRO A 200 13.15 7.17 21.50
N ASN A 201 12.34 6.35 20.86
CA ASN A 201 10.92 6.10 21.17
C ASN A 201 9.97 7.31 21.05
N GLN A 202 10.43 8.46 20.60
CA GLN A 202 9.57 9.58 20.25
C GLN A 202 9.01 9.38 18.85
N PHE A 203 7.69 9.57 18.69
CA PHE A 203 7.04 9.50 17.38
C PHE A 203 7.21 10.81 16.61
N TYR A 204 7.63 10.66 15.37
CA TYR A 204 7.71 11.72 14.35
C TYR A 204 6.76 11.35 13.21
N GLU A 205 6.01 12.32 12.72
CA GLU A 205 5.20 12.13 11.52
C GLU A 205 6.07 12.42 10.30
N LEU A 206 6.30 11.41 9.48
CA LEU A 206 6.99 11.54 8.20
C LEU A 206 6.00 11.37 7.07
N SER A 207 6.11 12.24 6.06
CA SER A 207 5.46 11.96 4.78
C SER A 207 6.38 12.25 3.60
N LEU A 208 6.24 11.42 2.57
CA LEU A 208 6.97 11.56 1.32
C LEU A 208 5.97 11.47 0.18
N THR A 209 5.86 12.56 -0.59
CA THR A 209 5.01 12.66 -1.77
C THR A 209 5.86 12.51 -3.01
N ALA A 210 5.44 11.65 -3.91
CA ALA A 210 5.95 11.56 -5.28
C ALA A 210 4.86 12.01 -6.24
N ARG A 211 5.13 13.06 -7.05
CA ARG A 211 4.21 13.58 -8.07
C ARG A 211 4.99 13.92 -9.32
N SER A 212 4.73 13.21 -10.41
CA SER A 212 5.57 13.30 -11.62
C SER A 212 7.05 13.11 -11.29
N SER A 213 7.91 14.10 -11.49
CA SER A 213 9.32 14.07 -11.09
C SER A 213 9.60 14.77 -9.76
N GLN A 214 8.57 15.32 -9.09
CA GLN A 214 8.75 16.06 -7.86
C GLN A 214 8.61 15.14 -6.64
N LEU A 215 9.57 15.25 -5.72
CA LEU A 215 9.57 14.59 -4.41
C LEU A 215 9.46 15.66 -3.32
N THR A 216 8.45 15.57 -2.47
CA THR A 216 8.28 16.48 -1.34
C THR A 216 8.28 15.70 -0.04
N ALA A 217 9.20 16.04 0.85
CA ALA A 217 9.36 15.42 2.16
C ALA A 217 8.93 16.36 3.28
N VAL A 218 8.06 15.88 4.16
CA VAL A 218 7.53 16.64 5.30
C VAL A 218 7.80 15.87 6.58
N VAL A 219 8.21 16.54 7.63
CA VAL A 219 8.36 15.98 8.98
C VAL A 219 7.64 16.89 9.98
N ASN A 220 6.72 16.31 10.76
CA ASN A 220 5.91 17.04 11.74
C ASN A 220 5.28 18.31 11.12
N GLU A 221 4.56 18.13 10.00
CA GLU A 221 3.87 19.20 9.24
C GLU A 221 4.80 20.22 8.57
N LYS A 222 6.11 20.15 8.78
CA LYS A 222 7.08 21.07 8.17
C LYS A 222 7.69 20.44 6.92
N GLU A 223 7.61 21.14 5.77
CA GLU A 223 8.35 20.78 4.57
C GLU A 223 9.86 20.91 4.82
N MET A 224 10.56 19.78 4.67
CA MET A 224 12.00 19.69 4.85
C MET A 224 12.74 19.71 3.52
N PHE A 225 12.18 19.04 2.51
CA PHE A 225 12.80 18.93 1.19
C PHE A 225 11.77 18.98 0.08
N SER A 226 12.15 19.62 -1.03
CA SER A 226 11.42 19.61 -2.28
C SER A 226 12.43 19.46 -3.43
N VAL A 227 12.48 18.28 -4.07
CA VAL A 227 13.55 17.88 -5.00
C VAL A 227 12.95 17.29 -6.26
N ALA A 228 13.47 17.67 -7.41
CA ALA A 228 13.10 17.08 -8.69
C ALA A 228 14.02 15.89 -9.02
N ASP A 229 13.44 14.68 -9.10
CA ASP A 229 14.10 13.47 -9.59
C ASP A 229 13.05 12.51 -10.19
N GLY A 230 13.14 12.24 -11.48
CA GLY A 230 12.24 11.37 -12.24
C GLY A 230 12.83 10.00 -12.57
N THR A 231 13.95 9.60 -11.96
CA THR A 231 14.65 8.35 -12.30
C THR A 231 13.81 7.11 -12.05
N LEU A 232 13.01 7.10 -10.98
CA LEU A 232 12.09 6.01 -10.66
C LEU A 232 10.65 6.50 -10.90
N PRO A 233 9.98 6.07 -11.98
CA PRO A 233 8.70 6.63 -12.39
C PRO A 233 7.50 6.13 -11.56
N GLY A 234 7.62 4.96 -10.95
CA GLY A 234 6.56 4.32 -10.15
C GLY A 234 7.09 3.21 -9.28
N GLY A 235 6.22 2.63 -8.47
CA GLY A 235 6.53 1.55 -7.54
C GLY A 235 5.70 1.63 -6.26
N GLY A 236 5.77 0.60 -5.43
CA GLY A 236 5.12 0.54 -4.12
C GLY A 236 5.79 1.42 -3.06
N ILE A 237 5.52 1.06 -1.82
CA ILE A 237 6.09 1.74 -0.63
C ILE A 237 6.94 0.77 0.19
N ALA A 238 7.76 1.32 1.08
CA ALA A 238 8.38 0.52 2.13
C ALA A 238 8.51 1.28 3.45
N LEU A 239 8.52 0.49 4.53
CA LEU A 239 9.06 0.88 5.82
C LEU A 239 10.51 0.42 5.86
N ILE A 240 11.41 1.31 6.25
CA ILE A 240 12.86 1.07 6.24
C ILE A 240 13.40 0.98 7.65
N GLN A 241 14.24 -0.04 7.89
CA GLN A 241 15.02 -0.20 9.11
C GLN A 241 16.46 -0.55 8.74
N LYS A 242 17.42 0.13 9.32
CA LYS A 242 18.85 -0.24 9.28
C LYS A 242 19.34 -0.33 10.72
N GLU A 243 19.86 -1.49 11.07
CA GLU A 243 20.46 -1.83 12.35
C GLU A 243 19.72 -1.28 13.58
N GLY A 244 18.98 -2.16 14.26
CA GLY A 244 18.20 -1.81 15.43
C GLY A 244 16.70 -2.04 15.28
N ARG A 245 15.89 -1.19 15.92
CA ARG A 245 14.43 -1.36 16.00
C ARG A 245 13.69 -0.05 15.83
N THR A 246 12.56 -0.10 15.11
CA THR A 246 11.67 1.06 14.94
C THR A 246 10.21 0.66 15.04
N PHE A 247 9.40 1.53 15.59
CA PHE A 247 7.94 1.43 15.63
C PHE A 247 7.32 2.30 14.55
N PHE A 248 6.30 1.77 13.86
CA PHE A 248 5.54 2.48 12.84
C PHE A 248 4.06 2.39 13.16
N ARG A 249 3.32 3.49 12.96
CA ARG A 249 1.87 3.60 13.12
C ARG A 249 1.28 4.46 12.01
N ASP A 250 -0.03 4.42 11.88
CA ASP A 250 -0.80 5.33 11.00
C ASP A 250 -0.21 5.39 9.58
N ILE A 251 0.06 4.20 9.00
CA ILE A 251 0.65 4.08 7.68
C ILE A 251 -0.45 4.29 6.65
N LEU A 252 -0.46 5.47 6.04
CA LEU A 252 -1.50 5.95 5.14
C LEU A 252 -0.93 6.25 3.76
N ILE A 253 -1.62 5.80 2.72
CA ILE A 253 -1.37 6.19 1.34
C ILE A 253 -2.55 7.00 0.84
N GLU A 254 -2.26 8.12 0.18
CA GLU A 254 -3.25 9.00 -0.43
C GLU A 254 -2.81 9.41 -1.84
N PRO A 255 -3.75 9.70 -2.76
CA PRO A 255 -3.42 10.32 -4.03
C PRO A 255 -2.63 11.61 -3.84
N ALA A 256 -1.60 11.84 -4.65
CA ALA A 256 -0.95 13.16 -4.72
C ALA A 256 -1.80 14.08 -5.60
N ILE A 257 -2.55 14.99 -4.97
CA ILE A 257 -3.42 15.96 -5.64
C ILE A 257 -2.59 17.15 -6.16
#